data_9cd769285f58b04ccb6b241186319161
#
_entry.id   9cd769285f58b04ccb6b241186319161
#
_cell.length_a   1.000
_cell.length_b   1.000
_cell.length_c   1.000
_cell.angle_alpha   90.00
_cell.angle_beta   90.00
_cell.angle_gamma   90.00
#
_symmetry.space_group_name_H-M   'P 1'
#
loop_
_entity.id
_entity.type
_entity.pdbx_description
1 polymer ?
#
loop_
_entity_poly.entity_id
_entity_poly.type
_entity_poly.pdbx_seq_one_letter_code
_entity_poly.pdbx_strand_id
1 'polypeptide(L)'
;MKNNLALVISDYYKDITDGLVAGFNSIIHKDFQVDTFYVTGAWEIIYKINSLTDQYDKFVAIGAIVKGETDHYEFISSGVANGLIDLTIHKNIYISNCVLNVHNIQDARNRAENNDKNKGLESAKAINNLFS
;
A
#
# COMPACT_ATOMS: atom_id res chain seq x y z
N MET A 1 -0.72 -1.23 19.57
CA MET A 1 -1.36 -0.73 18.35
C MET A 1 -1.15 0.76 18.12
N LYS A 2 -1.15 1.56 19.15
CA LYS A 2 -1.28 3.01 19.04
C LYS A 2 -0.31 3.65 18.04
N ASN A 3 0.98 3.31 18.07
CA ASN A 3 1.96 3.88 17.15
C ASN A 3 2.56 2.86 16.21
N ASN A 4 1.95 1.67 16.11
CA ASN A 4 2.43 0.62 15.22
C ASN A 4 1.71 0.71 13.89
N LEU A 5 2.47 0.57 12.83
CA LEU A 5 2.00 0.72 11.46
C LEU A 5 2.54 -0.44 10.64
N ALA A 6 1.67 -1.10 9.90
CA ALA A 6 2.05 -2.22 9.06
C ALA A 6 2.04 -1.84 7.59
N LEU A 7 3.17 -2.01 6.90
CA LEU A 7 3.23 -1.95 5.45
C LEU A 7 3.05 -3.37 4.92
N VAL A 8 2.03 -3.57 4.11
CA VAL A 8 1.80 -4.85 3.43
C VAL A 8 2.12 -4.67 1.97
N ILE A 9 3.19 -5.29 1.51
CA ILE A 9 3.86 -4.98 0.25
C ILE A 9 3.81 -6.18 -0.67
N SER A 10 3.20 -5.99 -1.85
CA SER A 10 3.31 -6.96 -2.94
C SER A 10 4.61 -6.70 -3.67
N ASP A 11 5.52 -7.66 -3.69
CA ASP A 11 6.84 -7.50 -4.28
C ASP A 11 6.94 -8.03 -5.72
N TYR A 12 5.80 -8.22 -6.38
CA TYR A 12 5.79 -8.69 -7.77
C TYR A 12 6.57 -7.73 -8.69
N TYR A 13 6.40 -6.42 -8.51
CA TYR A 13 7.20 -5.39 -9.19
C TYR A 13 8.11 -4.74 -8.15
N LYS A 14 9.15 -5.45 -7.76
CA LYS A 14 9.97 -5.09 -6.61
C LYS A 14 10.63 -3.71 -6.73
N ASP A 15 11.13 -3.36 -7.92
CA ASP A 15 11.75 -2.06 -8.14
C ASP A 15 10.77 -0.91 -7.88
N ILE A 16 9.51 -1.09 -8.28
CA ILE A 16 8.46 -0.09 -8.07
C ILE A 16 8.09 -0.02 -6.60
N THR A 17 7.82 -1.16 -5.97
CA THR A 17 7.40 -1.14 -4.57
C THR A 17 8.53 -0.71 -3.64
N ASP A 18 9.78 -1.02 -3.96
CA ASP A 18 10.91 -0.47 -3.20
C ASP A 18 10.95 1.06 -3.26
N GLY A 19 10.65 1.65 -4.41
CA GLY A 19 10.57 3.09 -4.56
C GLY A 19 9.43 3.71 -3.75
N LEU A 20 8.29 3.03 -3.70
CA LEU A 20 7.15 3.48 -2.89
C LEU A 20 7.48 3.43 -1.39
N VAL A 21 8.12 2.37 -0.95
CA VAL A 21 8.56 2.23 0.45
C VAL A 21 9.57 3.30 0.81
N ALA A 22 10.52 3.58 -0.08
CA ALA A 22 11.50 4.65 0.15
C ALA A 22 10.83 6.01 0.30
N GLY A 23 9.84 6.29 -0.56
CA GLY A 23 9.07 7.54 -0.47
C GLY A 23 8.30 7.63 0.84
N PHE A 24 7.66 6.55 1.24
CA PHE A 24 6.95 6.48 2.52
C PHE A 24 7.90 6.77 3.68
N ASN A 25 9.03 6.06 3.73
CA ASN A 25 9.98 6.18 4.84
C ASN A 25 10.63 7.56 4.91
N SER A 26 10.65 8.29 3.80
CA SER A 26 11.34 9.60 3.78
C SER A 26 10.66 10.66 4.64
N ILE A 27 9.35 10.54 4.90
CA ILE A 27 8.64 11.57 5.67
C ILE A 27 7.73 11.04 6.77
N ILE A 28 7.56 9.73 6.89
CA ILE A 28 6.71 9.21 7.96
C ILE A 28 7.25 9.70 9.31
N HIS A 29 6.34 10.11 10.19
CA HIS A 29 6.74 10.64 11.47
C HIS A 29 7.50 9.57 12.27
N LYS A 30 8.59 9.98 12.90
CA LYS A 30 9.51 9.06 13.59
C LYS A 30 8.88 8.36 14.80
N ASP A 31 7.76 8.85 15.29
CA ASP A 31 7.06 8.23 16.41
C ASP A 31 6.36 6.94 16.03
N PHE A 32 6.14 6.69 14.73
CA PHE A 32 5.56 5.44 14.28
C PHE A 32 6.62 4.35 14.21
N GLN A 33 6.27 3.18 14.75
CA GLN A 33 7.03 1.97 14.51
C GLN A 33 6.46 1.30 13.27
N VAL A 34 7.28 1.19 12.24
CA VAL A 34 6.85 0.67 10.93
C VAL A 34 7.35 -0.75 10.78
N ASP A 35 6.43 -1.69 10.67
CA ASP A 35 6.73 -3.09 10.40
C ASP A 35 6.34 -3.43 8.98
N THR A 36 7.13 -4.25 8.30
CA THR A 36 6.91 -4.60 6.90
C THR A 36 6.59 -6.07 6.74
N PHE A 37 5.61 -6.35 5.87
CA PHE A 37 5.17 -7.70 5.55
C PHE A 37 5.07 -7.83 4.03
N TYR A 38 5.64 -8.89 3.48
CA TYR A 38 5.68 -9.09 2.03
C TYR A 38 4.70 -10.18 1.60
N VAL A 39 4.02 -9.95 0.49
CA VAL A 39 3.17 -10.94 -0.17
C VAL A 39 3.55 -10.99 -1.65
N THR A 40 3.15 -12.07 -2.35
CA THR A 40 3.60 -12.29 -3.72
C THR A 40 2.87 -11.43 -4.74
N GLY A 41 1.58 -11.18 -4.54
CA GLY A 41 0.79 -10.40 -5.49
C GLY A 41 -0.19 -9.48 -4.78
N ALA A 42 -0.73 -8.53 -5.54
CA ALA A 42 -1.68 -7.56 -4.97
C ALA A 42 -2.92 -8.24 -4.39
N TRP A 43 -3.34 -9.37 -4.98
CA TRP A 43 -4.50 -10.12 -4.50
C TRP A 43 -4.32 -10.60 -3.07
N GLU A 44 -3.10 -10.95 -2.66
CA GLU A 44 -2.80 -11.47 -1.33
C GLU A 44 -2.73 -10.39 -0.25
N ILE A 45 -2.73 -9.12 -0.63
CA ILE A 45 -2.67 -8.01 0.33
C ILE A 45 -3.87 -8.06 1.28
N ILE A 46 -5.06 -8.31 0.74
CA ILE A 46 -6.31 -8.31 1.54
C ILE A 46 -6.24 -9.37 2.64
N TYR A 47 -5.86 -10.59 2.26
CA TYR A 47 -5.74 -11.68 3.23
C TYR A 47 -4.73 -11.34 4.33
N LYS A 48 -3.58 -10.81 3.92
CA LYS A 48 -2.51 -10.49 4.88
C LYS A 48 -2.95 -9.41 5.86
N ILE A 49 -3.55 -8.33 5.38
CA ILE A 49 -4.07 -7.28 6.25
C ILE A 49 -5.09 -7.87 7.23
N ASN A 50 -6.04 -8.63 6.71
CA ASN A 50 -7.08 -9.23 7.56
C ASN A 50 -6.47 -10.09 8.67
N SER A 51 -5.38 -10.80 8.38
CA SER A 51 -4.72 -11.66 9.36
C SER A 51 -3.98 -10.88 10.45
N LEU A 52 -3.76 -9.58 10.25
CA LEU A 52 -2.98 -8.73 11.17
C LEU A 52 -3.84 -7.75 11.94
N THR A 53 -5.16 -7.78 11.79
CA THR A 53 -6.04 -6.77 12.41
C THR A 53 -6.12 -6.88 13.94
N ASP A 54 -5.67 -7.98 14.53
CA ASP A 54 -5.56 -8.10 15.99
C ASP A 54 -4.32 -7.39 16.55
N GLN A 55 -3.36 -7.07 15.68
CA GLN A 55 -2.07 -6.50 16.09
C GLN A 55 -1.88 -5.07 15.61
N TYR A 56 -2.57 -4.68 14.54
CA TYR A 56 -2.43 -3.36 13.92
C TYR A 56 -3.81 -2.80 13.59
N ASP A 57 -3.94 -1.49 13.70
CA ASP A 57 -5.13 -0.77 13.24
C ASP A 57 -4.80 0.28 12.17
N LYS A 58 -3.54 0.35 11.75
CA LYS A 58 -3.07 1.26 10.69
C LYS A 58 -2.21 0.47 9.71
N PHE A 59 -2.55 0.58 8.44
CA PHE A 59 -1.91 -0.19 7.38
C PHE A 59 -1.62 0.70 6.18
N VAL A 60 -0.59 0.34 5.42
CA VAL A 60 -0.40 0.82 4.07
C VAL A 60 -0.35 -0.39 3.14
N ALA A 61 -1.24 -0.43 2.18
CA ALA A 61 -1.24 -1.46 1.14
C ALA A 61 -0.40 -0.96 -0.03
N ILE A 62 0.69 -1.66 -0.33
CA ILE A 62 1.65 -1.22 -1.35
C ILE A 62 1.77 -2.28 -2.43
N GLY A 63 1.59 -1.88 -3.68
CA GLY A 63 1.71 -2.78 -4.81
C GLY A 63 1.52 -2.06 -6.12
N ALA A 64 1.53 -2.81 -7.21
CA ALA A 64 1.25 -2.27 -8.54
C ALA A 64 0.53 -3.32 -9.36
N ILE A 65 -0.53 -2.90 -10.03
CA ILE A 65 -1.31 -3.71 -10.95
C ILE A 65 -1.23 -3.02 -12.30
N VAL A 66 -0.68 -3.71 -13.30
CA VAL A 66 -0.38 -3.11 -14.61
C VAL A 66 -1.24 -3.78 -15.68
N LYS A 67 -2.04 -2.97 -16.37
CA LYS A 67 -2.87 -3.44 -17.48
C LYS A 67 -1.97 -3.97 -18.59
N GLY A 68 -2.35 -5.10 -19.20
CA GLY A 68 -1.55 -5.74 -20.24
C GLY A 68 -0.50 -6.69 -19.71
N GLU A 69 -0.11 -6.55 -18.46
CA GLU A 69 0.80 -7.48 -17.76
C GLU A 69 0.01 -8.59 -17.05
N THR A 70 -1.30 -8.41 -16.93
CA THR A 70 -2.20 -9.41 -16.38
C THR A 70 -3.47 -9.46 -17.23
N ASP A 71 -4.03 -10.65 -17.39
CA ASP A 71 -5.24 -10.88 -18.18
C ASP A 71 -6.50 -10.37 -17.48
N HIS A 72 -6.43 -10.08 -16.19
CA HIS A 72 -7.61 -9.75 -15.37
C HIS A 72 -7.43 -8.43 -14.63
N TYR A 73 -6.87 -7.45 -15.31
CA TYR A 73 -6.53 -6.16 -14.71
C TYR A 73 -7.71 -5.51 -13.99
N GLU A 74 -8.85 -5.35 -14.69
CA GLU A 74 -10.02 -4.67 -14.11
C GLU A 74 -10.59 -5.47 -12.94
N PHE A 75 -10.61 -6.77 -13.06
CA PHE A 75 -11.11 -7.66 -12.02
C PHE A 75 -10.26 -7.58 -10.76
N ILE A 76 -8.94 -7.68 -10.91
CA ILE A 76 -8.01 -7.63 -9.78
C ILE A 76 -8.01 -6.24 -9.15
N SER A 77 -7.96 -5.20 -9.97
CA SER A 77 -7.96 -3.81 -9.48
C SER A 77 -9.21 -3.50 -8.66
N SER A 78 -10.38 -3.85 -9.18
CA SER A 78 -11.65 -3.66 -8.47
C SER A 78 -11.73 -4.52 -7.22
N GLY A 79 -11.29 -5.77 -7.31
CA GLY A 79 -11.32 -6.68 -6.17
C GLY A 79 -10.44 -6.20 -5.02
N VAL A 80 -9.24 -5.74 -5.34
CA VAL A 80 -8.32 -5.23 -4.31
C VAL A 80 -8.89 -3.95 -3.68
N ALA A 81 -9.34 -2.98 -4.49
CA ALA A 81 -9.89 -1.74 -3.98
C ALA A 81 -11.12 -1.99 -3.09
N ASN A 82 -12.04 -2.84 -3.54
CA ASN A 82 -13.23 -3.17 -2.78
C ASN A 82 -12.89 -3.92 -1.50
N GLY A 83 -11.91 -4.81 -1.55
CA GLY A 83 -11.44 -5.52 -0.35
C GLY A 83 -10.85 -4.60 0.70
N LEU A 84 -10.09 -3.60 0.28
CA LEU A 84 -9.51 -2.62 1.21
C LEU A 84 -10.61 -1.78 1.88
N ILE A 85 -11.60 -1.35 1.09
CA ILE A 85 -12.74 -0.60 1.62
C ILE A 85 -13.52 -1.45 2.62
N ASP A 86 -13.77 -2.70 2.27
CA ASP A 86 -14.51 -3.64 3.10
C ASP A 86 -13.84 -3.85 4.45
N LEU A 87 -12.54 -4.09 4.45
CA LEU A 87 -11.76 -4.23 5.67
C LEU A 87 -11.80 -2.96 6.52
N THR A 88 -11.67 -1.80 5.88
CA THR A 88 -11.71 -0.51 6.58
C THR A 88 -13.00 -0.35 7.36
N ILE A 89 -14.13 -0.67 6.71
CA ILE A 89 -15.45 -0.51 7.31
C ILE A 89 -15.71 -1.57 8.39
N HIS A 90 -15.47 -2.85 8.06
CA HIS A 90 -15.87 -3.95 8.95
C HIS A 90 -14.90 -4.19 10.10
N LYS A 91 -13.62 -3.87 9.91
CA LYS A 91 -12.61 -4.06 10.96
C LYS A 91 -12.30 -2.77 11.73
N ASN A 92 -12.87 -1.66 11.29
CA ASN A 92 -12.63 -0.35 11.90
C ASN A 92 -11.13 -0.02 11.99
N ILE A 93 -10.45 -0.15 10.86
CA ILE A 93 -9.01 0.11 10.73
C ILE A 93 -8.79 1.18 9.66
N TYR A 94 -7.61 1.78 9.64
CA TYR A 94 -7.21 2.67 8.56
C TYR A 94 -6.28 1.92 7.60
N ILE A 95 -6.55 2.02 6.32
CA ILE A 95 -5.68 1.49 5.28
C ILE A 95 -5.40 2.60 4.28
N SER A 96 -4.14 3.01 4.15
CA SER A 96 -3.73 3.88 3.06
C SER A 96 -3.56 3.03 1.81
N ASN A 97 -4.28 3.37 0.74
CA ASN A 97 -4.19 2.62 -0.51
C ASN A 97 -3.03 3.16 -1.36
N CYS A 98 -1.91 2.44 -1.33
CA CYS A 98 -0.75 2.72 -2.15
C CYS A 98 -0.55 1.62 -3.19
N VAL A 99 -1.65 1.00 -3.64
CA VAL A 99 -1.64 0.04 -4.74
C VAL A 99 -1.89 0.82 -6.02
N LEU A 100 -0.87 0.88 -6.87
CA LEU A 100 -0.96 1.59 -8.14
C LEU A 100 -1.76 0.74 -9.14
N ASN A 101 -2.70 1.38 -9.84
CA ASN A 101 -3.48 0.73 -10.90
C ASN A 101 -3.21 1.53 -12.16
N VAL A 102 -2.33 1.01 -13.02
CA VAL A 102 -1.82 1.76 -14.17
C VAL A 102 -1.99 0.98 -15.46
N HIS A 103 -2.02 1.70 -16.57
CA HIS A 103 -2.17 1.09 -17.90
C HIS A 103 -0.83 0.59 -18.45
N ASN A 104 0.29 1.17 -18.01
CA ASN A 104 1.61 0.73 -18.42
C ASN A 104 2.59 0.87 -17.28
N ILE A 105 3.71 0.15 -17.40
CA ILE A 105 4.70 0.08 -16.32
C ILE A 105 5.39 1.43 -16.08
N GLN A 106 5.53 2.26 -17.11
CA GLN A 106 6.18 3.55 -16.95
C GLN A 106 5.38 4.49 -16.04
N ASP A 107 4.05 4.43 -16.10
CA ASP A 107 3.21 5.20 -15.18
C ASP A 107 3.45 4.80 -13.73
N ALA A 108 3.64 3.51 -13.48
CA ALA A 108 3.97 3.04 -12.13
C ALA A 108 5.35 3.55 -11.69
N ARG A 109 6.33 3.49 -12.58
CA ARG A 109 7.67 3.98 -12.25
C ARG A 109 7.67 5.47 -11.93
N ASN A 110 6.89 6.25 -12.68
CA ASN A 110 6.80 7.69 -12.44
C ASN A 110 6.25 8.02 -11.04
N ARG A 111 5.41 7.15 -10.49
CA ARG A 111 4.83 7.34 -9.16
C ARG A 111 5.62 6.68 -8.04
N ALA A 112 6.76 6.07 -8.38
CA ALA A 112 7.64 5.41 -7.42
C ALA A 112 9.03 6.05 -7.36
N GLU A 113 9.24 7.12 -8.12
CA GLU A 113 10.52 7.84 -8.13
C GLU A 113 10.66 8.78 -6.94
N ASN A 114 11.88 9.22 -6.69
CA ASN A 114 12.17 10.14 -5.59
C ASN A 114 11.78 11.57 -5.98
N ASN A 115 10.49 11.84 -5.98
CA ASN A 115 9.93 13.16 -6.29
C ASN A 115 8.57 13.32 -5.60
N ASP A 116 7.93 14.47 -5.82
CA ASP A 116 6.65 14.81 -5.18
C ASP A 116 5.45 14.03 -5.71
N LYS A 117 5.61 13.24 -6.76
CA LYS A 117 4.56 12.37 -7.31
C LYS A 117 4.59 10.97 -6.71
N ASN A 118 5.54 10.69 -5.85
CA ASN A 118 5.67 9.37 -5.22
C ASN A 118 4.43 9.06 -4.35
N LYS A 119 3.76 7.95 -4.65
CA LYS A 119 2.55 7.58 -3.93
C LYS A 119 2.83 7.12 -2.49
N GLY A 120 4.01 6.58 -2.25
CA GLY A 120 4.44 6.24 -0.88
C GLY A 120 4.58 7.47 -0.01
N LEU A 121 5.18 8.53 -0.57
CA LEU A 121 5.27 9.83 0.08
C LEU A 121 3.86 10.37 0.42
N GLU A 122 2.95 10.28 -0.53
CA GLU A 122 1.57 10.72 -0.34
C GLU A 122 0.87 9.94 0.78
N SER A 123 1.09 8.63 0.84
CA SER A 123 0.53 7.79 1.91
C SER A 123 1.06 8.18 3.29
N ALA A 124 2.35 8.46 3.38
CA ALA A 124 2.95 8.89 4.64
C ALA A 124 2.39 10.24 5.10
N LYS A 125 2.18 11.17 4.16
CA LYS A 125 1.56 12.46 4.49
C LYS A 125 0.15 12.27 5.06
N ALA A 126 -0.64 11.38 4.47
CA ALA A 126 -1.99 11.11 4.93
C ALA A 126 -1.98 10.56 6.36
N ILE A 127 -1.10 9.63 6.64
CA ILE A 127 -0.98 9.04 7.98
C ILE A 127 -0.51 10.05 9.01
N ASN A 128 0.49 10.86 8.66
CA ASN A 128 0.97 11.92 9.54
C ASN A 128 -0.15 12.90 9.89
N ASN A 129 -0.99 13.26 8.91
CA ASN A 129 -2.10 14.18 9.13
C ASN A 129 -3.20 13.58 9.98
N LEU A 130 -3.47 12.28 9.85
CA LEU A 130 -4.55 11.63 10.59
C LEU A 130 -4.17 11.29 12.01
N PHE A 131 -2.93 10.93 12.26
CA PHE A 131 -2.54 10.26 13.49
C PHE A 131 -1.39 10.91 14.27
N SER A 132 -0.87 12.02 13.81
CA SER A 132 0.20 12.68 14.57
C SER A 132 -0.05 14.16 14.87
#